data_101b8ea67abcbb03e6918d162092e826
#
_entry.id   101b8ea67abcbb03e6918d162092e826
#
_cell.length_a   1.000
_cell.length_b   1.000
_cell.length_c   1.000
_cell.angle_alpha   90.00
_cell.angle_beta   90.00
_cell.angle_gamma   90.00
#
_symmetry.space_group_name_H-M   'P 1'
#
loop_
_entity.id
_entity.type
_entity.pdbx_description
1 polymer ?
#
loop_
_entity_poly.entity_id
_entity_poly.type
_entity_poly.pdbx_seq_one_letter_code
_entity_poly.pdbx_strand_id
1 'polypeptide(L)'
;MTQPTLSQRELECLEWVSFGKTSWETAIILGVSERTINFHLLNACRKLNVYGRQAAVALALRQNLLHGLTVKRVVTPPPEPATQRAIAEPANA
;
A
#
# COMPACT_ATOMS: atom_id res chain seq x y z
N MET A 1 -14.12 -15.51 -17.52
CA MET A 1 -13.03 -15.58 -16.54
C MET A 1 -13.10 -14.47 -15.55
N THR A 2 -13.13 -14.84 -14.31
CA THR A 2 -13.17 -13.84 -13.26
C THR A 2 -11.76 -13.37 -12.94
N GLN A 3 -11.63 -12.10 -12.66
CA GLN A 3 -10.36 -11.59 -12.21
C GLN A 3 -10.12 -12.04 -10.78
N PRO A 4 -8.85 -12.22 -10.40
CA PRO A 4 -8.55 -12.56 -9.02
C PRO A 4 -9.08 -11.45 -8.10
N THR A 5 -9.65 -11.88 -7.00
CA THR A 5 -10.17 -10.94 -6.03
C THR A 5 -9.06 -10.56 -5.06
N LEU A 6 -8.88 -9.27 -4.87
CA LEU A 6 -7.93 -8.80 -3.89
C LEU A 6 -8.48 -9.03 -2.50
N SER A 7 -7.60 -9.40 -1.59
CA SER A 7 -7.99 -9.55 -0.20
C SER A 7 -8.24 -8.19 0.43
N GLN A 8 -8.91 -8.19 1.56
CA GLN A 8 -9.17 -6.96 2.30
C GLN A 8 -7.87 -6.24 2.64
N ARG A 9 -6.87 -6.99 3.08
CA ARG A 9 -5.58 -6.39 3.43
C ARG A 9 -4.87 -5.83 2.21
N GLU A 10 -4.97 -6.52 1.08
CA GLU A 10 -4.37 -6.01 -0.14
C GLU A 10 -5.02 -4.70 -0.57
N LEU A 11 -6.33 -4.63 -0.47
CA LEU A 11 -7.05 -3.40 -0.80
C LEU A 11 -6.67 -2.27 0.15
N GLU A 12 -6.59 -2.55 1.43
CA GLU A 12 -6.21 -1.54 2.41
C GLU A 12 -4.81 -1.01 2.14
N CYS A 13 -3.89 -1.91 1.82
CA CYS A 13 -2.52 -1.49 1.53
C CYS A 13 -2.47 -0.58 0.31
N LEU A 14 -3.17 -0.97 -0.74
CA LEU A 14 -3.21 -0.14 -1.95
C LEU A 14 -3.84 1.22 -1.67
N GLU A 15 -4.86 1.25 -0.85
CA GLU A 15 -5.53 2.49 -0.56
C GLU A 15 -4.61 3.45 0.19
N TRP A 16 -3.89 2.95 1.18
CA TRP A 16 -2.95 3.80 1.91
C TRP A 16 -1.82 4.29 1.00
N VAL A 17 -1.36 3.42 0.10
CA VAL A 17 -0.36 3.85 -0.88
C VAL A 17 -0.94 4.94 -1.78
N SER A 18 -2.21 4.85 -2.13
CA SER A 18 -2.85 5.86 -2.97
C SER A 18 -2.90 7.22 -2.27
N PHE A 19 -2.84 7.22 -0.95
CA PHE A 19 -2.79 8.46 -0.17
C PHE A 19 -1.36 8.95 0.06
N GLY A 20 -0.39 8.26 -0.54
CA GLY A 20 1.00 8.67 -0.41
C GLY A 20 1.72 8.10 0.80
N LYS A 21 1.12 7.11 1.46
CA LYS A 21 1.77 6.50 2.62
C LYS A 21 2.83 5.50 2.21
N THR A 22 3.91 5.47 2.97
CA THR A 22 4.96 4.48 2.76
C THR A 22 4.53 3.14 3.34
N SER A 23 5.29 2.10 3.02
CA SER A 23 5.06 0.79 3.63
C SER A 23 5.22 0.85 5.15
N TRP A 24 6.18 1.62 5.63
CA TRP A 24 6.41 1.78 7.07
C TRP A 24 5.20 2.41 7.74
N GLU A 25 4.69 3.49 7.15
CA GLU A 25 3.52 4.16 7.71
C GLU A 25 2.30 3.26 7.69
N THR A 26 2.11 2.57 6.58
CA THR A 26 0.98 1.66 6.43
C THR A 26 1.05 0.53 7.46
N ALA A 27 2.27 0.04 7.71
CA ALA A 27 2.47 -1.02 8.68
C ALA A 27 2.03 -0.56 10.08
N ILE A 28 2.36 0.66 10.44
CA ILE A 28 1.96 1.21 11.74
C ILE A 28 0.44 1.36 11.80
N ILE A 29 -0.15 1.87 10.74
CA ILE A 29 -1.59 2.07 10.70
C ILE A 29 -2.33 0.75 10.86
N LEU A 30 -1.87 -0.28 10.16
CA LEU A 30 -2.55 -1.56 10.15
C LEU A 30 -2.08 -2.51 11.25
N GLY A 31 -1.05 -2.13 11.98
CA GLY A 31 -0.58 -2.94 13.10
C GLY A 31 0.16 -4.19 12.68
N VAL A 32 0.88 -4.13 11.57
CA VAL A 32 1.67 -5.27 11.09
C VAL A 32 3.07 -4.78 10.74
N SER A 33 3.92 -5.70 10.31
CA SER A 33 5.27 -5.33 9.94
C SER A 33 5.31 -4.74 8.53
N GLU A 34 6.35 -3.97 8.29
CA GLU A 34 6.57 -3.42 6.95
C GLU A 34 6.72 -4.54 5.92
N ARG A 35 7.36 -5.62 6.33
CA ARG A 35 7.53 -6.78 5.47
C ARG A 35 6.19 -7.34 5.05
N THR A 36 5.24 -7.41 5.97
CA THR A 36 3.91 -7.89 5.67
C THR A 36 3.20 -6.97 4.68
N ILE A 37 3.37 -5.66 4.84
CA ILE A 37 2.79 -4.72 3.90
C ILE A 37 3.35 -4.95 2.49
N ASN A 38 4.67 -5.10 2.39
CA ASN A 38 5.28 -5.33 1.09
C ASN A 38 4.81 -6.64 0.48
N PHE A 39 4.57 -7.65 1.31
CA PHE A 39 4.04 -8.92 0.85
C PHE A 39 2.64 -8.73 0.26
N HIS A 40 1.78 -7.99 0.96
CA HIS A 40 0.43 -7.74 0.45
C HIS A 40 0.46 -6.95 -0.86
N LEU A 41 1.34 -5.96 -0.94
CA LEU A 41 1.45 -5.16 -2.16
C LEU A 41 1.95 -6.00 -3.32
N LEU A 42 2.91 -6.88 -3.07
CA LEU A 42 3.42 -7.76 -4.10
C LEU A 42 2.32 -8.68 -4.62
N ASN A 43 1.55 -9.25 -3.71
CA ASN A 43 0.46 -10.12 -4.12
C ASN A 43 -0.61 -9.37 -4.89
N ALA A 44 -0.90 -8.14 -4.49
CA ALA A 44 -1.85 -7.32 -5.23
C ALA A 44 -1.36 -7.09 -6.66
N CYS A 45 -0.06 -6.78 -6.80
CA CYS A 45 0.52 -6.58 -8.12
C CYS A 45 0.39 -7.84 -8.98
N ARG A 46 0.64 -8.99 -8.39
CA ARG A 46 0.51 -10.25 -9.12
C ARG A 46 -0.91 -10.49 -9.57
N LYS A 47 -1.86 -10.25 -8.68
CA LYS A 47 -3.26 -10.46 -9.00
C LYS A 47 -3.74 -9.50 -10.08
N LEU A 48 -3.24 -8.28 -10.07
CA LEU A 48 -3.61 -7.28 -11.06
C LEU A 48 -2.75 -7.36 -12.31
N ASN A 49 -1.74 -8.23 -12.28
CA ASN A 49 -0.85 -8.45 -13.42
C ASN A 49 -0.12 -7.18 -13.82
N VAL A 50 0.42 -6.50 -12.85
CA VAL A 50 1.20 -5.28 -13.07
C VAL A 50 2.50 -5.36 -12.29
N TYR A 51 3.40 -4.46 -12.60
CA TYR A 51 4.66 -4.34 -11.91
C TYR A 51 4.68 -3.04 -11.12
N GLY A 52 5.00 -3.16 -9.85
CA GLY A 52 5.14 -1.99 -9.00
C GLY A 52 3.84 -1.50 -8.43
N ARG A 53 3.95 -0.92 -7.23
CA ARG A 53 2.77 -0.49 -6.48
C ARG A 53 2.05 0.68 -7.14
N GLN A 54 2.79 1.52 -7.84
CA GLN A 54 2.17 2.65 -8.52
C GLN A 54 1.18 2.17 -9.59
N ALA A 55 1.61 1.19 -10.38
CA ALA A 55 0.74 0.63 -11.41
C ALA A 55 -0.45 -0.09 -10.78
N ALA A 56 -0.22 -0.76 -9.67
CA ALA A 56 -1.30 -1.46 -8.98
C ALA A 56 -2.34 -0.48 -8.48
N VAL A 57 -1.90 0.64 -7.89
CA VAL A 57 -2.82 1.66 -7.41
C VAL A 57 -3.60 2.26 -8.57
N ALA A 58 -2.91 2.60 -9.65
CA ALA A 58 -3.57 3.19 -10.80
C ALA A 58 -4.64 2.28 -11.36
N LEU A 59 -4.32 0.99 -11.50
CA LEU A 59 -5.27 0.04 -12.03
C LEU A 59 -6.44 -0.17 -11.08
N ALA A 60 -6.15 -0.25 -9.78
CA ALA A 60 -7.21 -0.43 -8.80
C ALA A 60 -8.18 0.75 -8.80
N LEU A 61 -7.66 1.97 -8.96
CA LEU A 61 -8.52 3.14 -9.05
C LEU A 61 -9.38 3.09 -10.30
N ARG A 62 -8.79 2.69 -11.41
CA ARG A 62 -9.52 2.61 -12.67
C ARG A 62 -10.61 1.57 -12.63
N GLN A 63 -10.38 0.48 -11.92
CA GLN A 63 -11.37 -0.58 -11.80
C GLN A 63 -12.31 -0.36 -10.62
N ASN A 64 -12.18 0.78 -9.99
CA ASN A 64 -13.06 1.16 -8.90
C ASN A 64 -13.01 0.15 -7.74
N LEU A 65 -11.82 -0.35 -7.47
CA LEU A 65 -11.62 -1.31 -6.39
C LEU A 65 -11.38 -0.63 -5.06
N LEU A 66 -10.92 0.61 -5.09
CA LEU A 66 -10.64 1.36 -3.86
C LEU A 66 -11.85 2.20 -3.53
N HIS A 67 -12.49 1.88 -2.44
CA HIS A 67 -13.77 2.50 -2.08
C HIS A 67 -13.68 3.34 -0.82
N GLY A 68 -12.51 3.78 -0.48
CA GLY A 68 -12.37 4.57 0.73
C GLY A 68 -12.50 3.76 1.99
N LEU A 69 -12.13 2.49 1.93
CA LEU A 69 -12.24 1.61 3.08
C LEU A 69 -11.52 2.15 4.30
N THR A 70 -10.36 2.74 4.06
CA THR A 70 -9.50 3.20 5.14
C THR A 70 -9.73 4.66 5.50
N VAL A 71 -10.42 5.39 4.65
CA VAL A 71 -10.65 6.81 4.88
C VAL A 71 -11.43 7.04 6.16
N LYS A 72 -12.37 6.17 6.44
CA LYS A 72 -13.22 6.32 7.62
C LYS A 72 -12.44 6.14 8.91
N ARG A 73 -11.26 5.61 8.82
CA ARG A 73 -10.43 5.38 10.00
C ARG A 73 -9.15 6.15 9.85
N VAL A 74 -9.29 7.42 9.66
CA VAL A 74 -8.11 8.25 9.46
C VAL A 74 -7.27 8.20 10.73
N VAL A 75 -6.17 7.51 10.65
CA VAL A 75 -5.20 7.44 11.73
C VAL A 75 -3.89 7.92 11.17
N THR A 76 -3.36 8.95 11.78
CA THR A 76 -2.08 9.48 11.34
C THR A 76 -0.98 8.71 12.08
N PRO A 77 -0.14 7.99 11.34
CA PRO A 77 0.96 7.27 11.99
C PRO A 77 1.98 8.27 12.51
N PRO A 78 2.79 7.85 13.48
CA PRO A 78 3.87 8.70 13.96
C PRO A 78 4.85 8.97 12.80
N PRO A 79 5.53 10.10 12.82
CA PRO A 79 6.48 10.40 11.75
C PRO A 79 7.62 9.39 11.77
N GLU A 80 8.10 9.06 10.57
CA GLU A 80 9.24 8.18 10.45
C GLU A 80 10.48 8.88 11.01
N PRO A 81 11.43 8.10 11.55
CA PRO A 81 12.69 8.69 11.94
C PRO A 81 13.34 9.33 10.71
N ALA A 82 13.37 10.64 10.69
CA ALA A 82 13.79 11.38 9.51
C ALA A 82 15.18 10.99 9.03
N THR A 83 16.08 10.81 9.97
CA THR A 83 17.45 10.47 9.61
C THR A 83 17.51 9.15 8.87
N GLN A 84 16.79 8.19 9.39
CA GLN A 84 16.78 6.87 8.82
C GLN A 84 16.23 6.89 7.39
N ARG A 85 15.14 7.59 7.20
CA ARG A 85 14.53 7.68 5.90
C ARG A 85 15.32 8.48 4.92
N ALA A 86 15.88 9.58 5.39
CA ALA A 86 16.67 10.43 4.52
C ALA A 86 17.87 9.68 3.95
N ILE A 87 18.40 8.73 4.72
CA ILE A 87 19.54 7.95 4.26
C ILE A 87 19.08 6.84 3.31
N ALA A 88 17.97 6.21 3.64
CA ALA A 88 17.52 5.04 2.90
C ALA A 88 16.85 5.39 1.58
N GLU A 89 16.08 6.46 1.56
CA GLU A 89 15.28 6.79 0.39
C GLU A 89 16.08 6.98 -0.89
N PRO A 90 17.19 7.72 -0.86
CA PRO A 90 17.94 7.90 -2.10
C PRO A 90 18.39 6.59 -2.71
N ALA A 91 18.66 5.61 -1.90
CA ALA A 91 19.10 4.31 -2.40
C ALA A 91 17.96 3.55 -3.06
N ASN A 92 16.75 3.84 -2.67
CA ASN A 92 15.58 3.14 -3.17
C ASN A 92 14.80 3.89 -4.22
N ALA A 93 15.18 5.09 -4.46
CA ALA A 93 14.45 5.95 -5.39
C ALA A 93 14.68 5.57 -6.85
#